data_d8967d7c0d7e797ec93c85b1ab7dfb42
#
_entry.id   d8967d7c0d7e797ec93c85b1ab7dfb42
#
_cell.length_a   1.000
_cell.length_b   1.000
_cell.length_c   1.000
_cell.angle_alpha   90.00
_cell.angle_beta   90.00
_cell.angle_gamma   90.00
#
_symmetry.space_group_name_H-M   'P 1'
#
loop_
_entity.id
_entity.type
_entity.pdbx_description
1 polymer ?
#
loop_
_entity_poly.entity_id
_entity_poly.type
_entity_poly.pdbx_seq_one_letter_code
_entity_poly.pdbx_strand_id
1 'polypeptide(L)'
;MFNPTPLRCAVFAVAAVVTGTALAQAYPSRPVRFVVPQTPGGASDALARVTGQKLGDRWAQQFVIDNRGGAGGNIGTDTVAKSAPDGYTWLLAYVGTHAINAALYKKLPFDPDRDFAPVATLATLPFVVIVNNNLVKLFPKAQ
;
A
#
# COMPACT_ATOMS: atom_id res chain seq x y z
N MET A 1 45.82 34.85 -39.41
CA MET A 1 44.85 33.78 -39.60
C MET A 1 44.70 33.10 -38.27
N PHE A 2 43.71 33.49 -37.43
CA PHE A 2 43.44 32.91 -36.09
C PHE A 2 42.59 31.66 -36.26
N ASN A 3 43.08 30.53 -35.76
CA ASN A 3 42.37 29.25 -35.79
C ASN A 3 41.58 29.05 -34.49
N PRO A 4 40.24 29.15 -34.50
CA PRO A 4 39.42 29.16 -33.27
C PRO A 4 39.01 27.75 -32.78
N THR A 5 39.61 26.69 -33.32
CA THR A 5 39.15 25.30 -33.08
C THR A 5 39.43 24.71 -31.67
N PRO A 6 40.52 25.03 -30.93
CA PRO A 6 40.73 24.38 -29.63
C PRO A 6 39.81 24.90 -28.49
N LEU A 7 39.38 26.17 -28.58
CA LEU A 7 38.59 26.79 -27.51
C LEU A 7 37.12 26.28 -27.48
N ARG A 8 36.58 25.96 -28.68
CA ARG A 8 35.22 25.40 -28.78
C ARG A 8 35.12 23.97 -28.24
N CYS A 9 36.12 23.13 -28.44
CA CYS A 9 36.17 21.78 -27.92
C CYS A 9 36.30 21.75 -26.39
N ALA A 10 37.03 22.69 -25.78
CA ALA A 10 37.20 22.79 -24.34
C ALA A 10 35.88 23.19 -23.62
N VAL A 11 35.07 24.06 -24.23
CA VAL A 11 33.78 24.47 -23.67
C VAL A 11 32.76 23.33 -23.71
N PHE A 12 32.78 22.50 -24.76
CA PHE A 12 31.90 21.32 -24.83
C PHE A 12 32.30 20.21 -23.84
N ALA A 13 33.57 20.03 -23.57
CA ALA A 13 34.07 19.05 -22.62
C ALA A 13 33.70 19.39 -21.16
N VAL A 14 33.71 20.69 -20.81
CA VAL A 14 33.31 21.15 -19.46
C VAL A 14 31.80 21.05 -19.25
N ALA A 15 30.98 21.25 -20.28
CA ALA A 15 29.53 21.11 -20.21
C ALA A 15 29.09 19.65 -20.00
N ALA A 16 29.85 18.65 -20.44
CA ALA A 16 29.53 17.23 -20.29
C ALA A 16 29.79 16.68 -18.88
N VAL A 17 30.60 17.33 -18.05
CA VAL A 17 30.92 16.87 -16.67
C VAL A 17 29.89 17.35 -15.65
N VAL A 18 29.03 18.31 -16.00
CA VAL A 18 27.98 18.86 -15.12
C VAL A 18 26.66 18.09 -15.27
N THR A 19 26.57 17.08 -16.14
CA THR A 19 25.41 16.17 -16.18
C THR A 19 25.38 15.31 -14.92
N GLY A 20 24.70 15.87 -13.95
CA GLY A 20 24.55 15.53 -12.58
C GLY A 20 24.44 14.05 -12.29
N THR A 21 25.13 13.63 -11.29
CA THR A 21 24.69 12.52 -10.44
C THR A 21 23.27 12.84 -9.96
N ALA A 22 22.27 12.41 -10.71
CA ALA A 22 20.93 12.27 -10.16
C ALA A 22 21.08 11.28 -9.01
N LEU A 23 21.30 11.80 -7.79
CA LEU A 23 21.24 11.01 -6.57
C LEU A 23 19.80 10.50 -6.53
N ALA A 24 19.61 9.26 -6.96
CA ALA A 24 18.34 8.58 -6.77
C ALA A 24 18.04 8.69 -5.27
N GLN A 25 17.03 9.49 -4.92
CA GLN A 25 16.64 9.64 -3.52
C GLN A 25 16.30 8.26 -3.00
N ALA A 26 17.01 7.83 -1.95
CA ALA A 26 16.77 6.54 -1.33
C ALA A 26 15.29 6.50 -0.88
N TYR A 27 14.53 5.56 -1.40
CA TYR A 27 13.15 5.32 -0.95
C TYR A 27 13.16 4.35 0.23
N PRO A 28 12.37 4.61 1.27
CA PRO A 28 11.61 5.83 1.56
C PRO A 28 12.49 6.93 2.18
N SER A 29 12.33 8.19 1.74
CA SER A 29 13.02 9.36 2.29
C SER A 29 12.20 10.12 3.34
N ARG A 30 10.96 9.72 3.58
CA ARG A 30 10.01 10.31 4.53
C ARG A 30 9.08 9.23 5.09
N PRO A 31 8.34 9.51 6.17
CA PRO A 31 7.40 8.55 6.74
C PRO A 31 6.39 8.02 5.73
N VAL A 32 6.11 6.71 5.81
CA VAL A 32 5.12 6.01 5.00
C VAL A 32 3.81 5.89 5.79
N ARG A 33 2.72 6.31 5.19
CA ARG A 33 1.38 6.14 5.75
C ARG A 33 0.85 4.76 5.42
N PHE A 34 0.51 3.97 6.45
CA PHE A 34 -0.01 2.61 6.28
C PHE A 34 -1.46 2.55 6.75
N VAL A 35 -2.38 2.63 5.80
CA VAL A 35 -3.82 2.65 6.05
C VAL A 35 -4.34 1.25 6.30
N VAL A 36 -5.03 1.09 7.43
CA VAL A 36 -5.74 -0.15 7.81
C VAL A 36 -7.23 0.14 7.71
N PRO A 37 -7.98 -0.47 6.78
CA PRO A 37 -9.39 -0.16 6.55
C PRO A 37 -10.32 -0.86 7.56
N GLN A 38 -9.87 -0.95 8.80
CA GLN A 38 -10.57 -1.56 9.93
C GLN A 38 -10.33 -0.76 11.21
N THR A 39 -11.16 -1.00 12.22
CA THR A 39 -11.01 -0.37 13.53
C THR A 39 -9.73 -0.85 14.24
N PRO A 40 -9.12 -0.01 15.09
CA PRO A 40 -7.96 -0.40 15.88
C PRO A 40 -8.23 -1.63 16.78
N GLY A 41 -7.18 -2.37 17.12
CA GLY A 41 -7.21 -3.49 18.05
C GLY A 41 -7.55 -4.85 17.46
N GLY A 42 -7.87 -4.93 16.16
CA GLY A 42 -8.09 -6.19 15.45
C GLY A 42 -6.79 -6.84 14.93
N ALA A 43 -6.93 -8.05 14.37
CA ALA A 43 -5.79 -8.80 13.80
C ALA A 43 -5.06 -8.01 12.69
N SER A 44 -5.79 -7.30 11.85
CA SER A 44 -5.20 -6.46 10.80
C SER A 44 -4.40 -5.29 11.38
N ASP A 45 -4.87 -4.67 12.45
CA ASP A 45 -4.15 -3.59 13.14
C ASP A 45 -2.84 -4.11 13.76
N ALA A 46 -2.91 -5.26 14.45
CA ALA A 46 -1.73 -5.91 15.03
C ALA A 46 -0.70 -6.26 13.94
N LEU A 47 -1.16 -6.85 12.83
CA LEU A 47 -0.30 -7.19 11.69
C LEU A 47 0.35 -5.95 11.09
N ALA A 48 -0.42 -4.87 10.88
CA ALA A 48 0.10 -3.62 10.33
C ALA A 48 1.16 -2.99 11.24
N ARG A 49 0.95 -3.00 12.57
CA ARG A 49 1.92 -2.46 13.55
C ARG A 49 3.21 -3.25 13.56
N VAL A 50 3.13 -4.58 13.62
CA VAL A 50 4.33 -5.44 13.60
C VAL A 50 5.10 -5.29 12.28
N THR A 51 4.39 -5.27 11.16
CA THR A 51 4.99 -5.08 9.84
C THR A 51 5.62 -3.69 9.72
N GLY A 52 4.87 -2.65 10.09
CA GLY A 52 5.33 -1.27 10.02
C GLY A 52 6.55 -1.02 10.90
N GLN A 53 6.62 -1.61 12.10
CA GLN A 53 7.79 -1.53 12.95
C GLN A 53 9.01 -2.17 12.30
N LYS A 54 8.90 -3.42 11.82
CA LYS A 54 10.03 -4.13 11.18
C LYS A 54 10.52 -3.44 9.90
N LEU A 55 9.63 -2.88 9.11
CA LEU A 55 9.99 -2.10 7.94
C LEU A 55 10.64 -0.77 8.34
N GLY A 56 10.12 -0.14 9.38
CA GLY A 56 10.69 1.09 9.94
C GLY A 56 12.13 0.90 10.43
N ASP A 57 12.39 -0.18 11.17
CA ASP A 57 13.73 -0.55 11.63
C ASP A 57 14.68 -0.79 10.45
N ARG A 58 14.20 -1.45 9.38
CA ARG A 58 15.02 -1.78 8.21
C ARG A 58 15.34 -0.57 7.32
N TRP A 59 14.39 0.35 7.16
CA TRP A 59 14.51 1.48 6.24
C TRP A 59 14.83 2.80 6.92
N ALA A 60 14.95 2.79 8.26
CA ALA A 60 15.16 3.99 9.08
C ALA A 60 14.10 5.08 8.82
N GLN A 61 12.86 4.67 8.50
CA GLN A 61 11.73 5.54 8.24
C GLN A 61 10.48 5.05 8.97
N GLN A 62 9.71 5.99 9.51
CA GLN A 62 8.53 5.66 10.28
C GLN A 62 7.38 5.19 9.37
N PHE A 63 6.70 4.10 9.78
CA PHE A 63 5.42 3.68 9.24
C PHE A 63 4.29 4.13 10.16
N VAL A 64 3.50 5.10 9.70
CA VAL A 64 2.38 5.65 10.47
C VAL A 64 1.13 4.83 10.19
N ILE A 65 0.67 4.06 11.18
CA ILE A 65 -0.55 3.26 11.08
C ILE A 65 -1.76 4.17 11.21
N ASP A 66 -2.60 4.20 10.17
CA ASP A 66 -3.82 5.01 10.09
C ASP A 66 -5.04 4.09 9.93
N ASN A 67 -5.75 3.87 11.03
CA ASN A 67 -6.95 3.04 11.04
C ASN A 67 -8.16 3.82 10.52
N ARG A 68 -8.69 3.41 9.37
CA ARG A 68 -9.86 4.03 8.72
C ARG A 68 -10.93 2.99 8.43
N GLY A 69 -11.64 2.59 9.47
CA GLY A 69 -12.80 1.69 9.35
C GLY A 69 -14.02 2.40 8.78
N GLY A 70 -15.07 1.63 8.53
CA GLY A 70 -16.38 2.10 8.08
C GLY A 70 -16.75 1.58 6.69
N ALA A 71 -18.06 1.42 6.46
CA ALA A 71 -18.65 0.88 5.22
C ALA A 71 -17.97 -0.42 4.73
N GLY A 72 -17.72 -1.37 5.64
CA GLY A 72 -17.03 -2.63 5.31
C GLY A 72 -15.57 -2.43 4.85
N GLY A 73 -14.90 -1.34 5.28
CA GLY A 73 -13.54 -1.00 4.90
C GLY A 73 -13.44 -0.10 3.66
N ASN A 74 -14.56 0.20 3.00
CA ASN A 74 -14.54 0.99 1.77
C ASN A 74 -14.01 2.42 1.99
N ILE A 75 -14.22 3.03 3.17
CA ILE A 75 -13.74 4.38 3.46
C ILE A 75 -12.21 4.45 3.45
N GLY A 76 -11.55 3.53 4.15
CA GLY A 76 -10.09 3.45 4.18
C GLY A 76 -9.50 3.12 2.81
N THR A 77 -10.11 2.16 2.11
CA THR A 77 -9.69 1.73 0.78
C THR A 77 -9.80 2.87 -0.24
N ASP A 78 -10.93 3.59 -0.26
CA ASP A 78 -11.14 4.77 -1.12
C ASP A 78 -10.13 5.89 -0.84
N THR A 79 -9.78 6.09 0.43
CA THR A 79 -8.74 7.07 0.80
C THR A 79 -7.40 6.77 0.13
N VAL A 80 -7.03 5.48 0.04
CA VAL A 80 -5.77 5.08 -0.61
C VAL A 80 -5.87 5.14 -2.13
N ALA A 81 -6.99 4.69 -2.70
CA ALA A 81 -7.24 4.77 -4.14
C ALA A 81 -7.10 6.20 -4.70
N LYS A 82 -7.48 7.20 -3.90
CA LYS A 82 -7.38 8.64 -4.25
C LYS A 82 -6.09 9.32 -3.81
N SER A 83 -5.17 8.59 -3.21
CA SER A 83 -3.87 9.13 -2.81
C SER A 83 -2.92 9.28 -4.00
N ALA A 84 -1.88 10.10 -3.84
CA ALA A 84 -0.83 10.21 -4.85
C ALA A 84 -0.13 8.86 -5.04
N PRO A 85 0.15 8.42 -6.28
CA PRO A 85 0.81 7.16 -6.59
C PRO A 85 2.34 7.25 -6.42
N ASP A 86 2.79 7.82 -5.31
CA ASP A 86 4.21 8.09 -5.01
C ASP A 86 4.86 7.04 -4.10
N GLY A 87 4.13 5.98 -3.75
CA GLY A 87 4.60 4.89 -2.89
C GLY A 87 4.54 5.19 -1.39
N TYR A 88 4.12 6.38 -0.94
CA TYR A 88 4.10 6.76 0.48
C TYR A 88 2.77 6.53 1.18
N THR A 89 1.75 6.06 0.46
CA THR A 89 0.47 5.64 1.05
C THR A 89 0.21 4.19 0.71
N TRP A 90 0.22 3.34 1.72
CA TRP A 90 0.02 1.91 1.61
C TRP A 90 -1.34 1.51 2.17
N LEU A 91 -1.92 0.46 1.63
CA LEU A 91 -3.16 -0.15 2.11
C LEU A 91 -2.87 -1.55 2.63
N LEU A 92 -3.33 -1.87 3.83
CA LEU A 92 -3.49 -3.26 4.24
C LEU A 92 -4.79 -3.80 3.64
N ALA A 93 -4.71 -4.23 2.39
CA ALA A 93 -5.84 -4.82 1.68
C ALA A 93 -6.26 -6.17 2.29
N TYR A 94 -7.53 -6.49 2.22
CA TYR A 94 -8.04 -7.80 2.61
C TYR A 94 -9.19 -8.22 1.68
N VAL A 95 -9.52 -9.49 1.72
CA VAL A 95 -10.53 -10.10 0.84
C VAL A 95 -11.89 -9.38 0.89
N GLY A 96 -12.25 -8.80 2.05
CA GLY A 96 -13.51 -8.05 2.20
C GLY A 96 -13.62 -6.89 1.24
N THR A 97 -12.60 -6.02 1.16
CA THR A 97 -12.62 -4.82 0.32
C THR A 97 -12.34 -5.12 -1.15
N HIS A 98 -11.49 -6.10 -1.47
CA HIS A 98 -11.03 -6.34 -2.85
C HIS A 98 -11.82 -7.41 -3.60
N ALA A 99 -12.51 -8.31 -2.89
CA ALA A 99 -13.31 -9.36 -3.53
C ALA A 99 -14.78 -9.30 -3.11
N ILE A 100 -15.07 -9.39 -1.79
CA ILE A 100 -16.44 -9.51 -1.31
C ILE A 100 -17.25 -8.23 -1.58
N ASN A 101 -16.69 -7.06 -1.28
CA ASN A 101 -17.39 -5.79 -1.49
C ASN A 101 -17.64 -5.51 -2.98
N ALA A 102 -16.75 -5.94 -3.87
CA ALA A 102 -16.95 -5.84 -5.31
C ALA A 102 -18.18 -6.62 -5.79
N ALA A 103 -18.50 -7.75 -5.14
CA ALA A 103 -19.68 -8.54 -5.44
C ALA A 103 -20.96 -8.03 -4.74
N LEU A 104 -20.84 -7.42 -3.56
CA LEU A 104 -21.98 -7.00 -2.73
C LEU A 104 -22.51 -5.61 -3.05
N TYR A 105 -21.61 -4.66 -3.33
CA TYR A 105 -21.98 -3.27 -3.56
C TYR A 105 -22.23 -3.01 -5.05
N LYS A 106 -23.39 -2.48 -5.38
CA LYS A 106 -23.73 -2.10 -6.77
C LYS A 106 -22.80 -1.03 -7.35
N LYS A 107 -22.20 -0.20 -6.48
CA LYS A 107 -21.27 0.85 -6.85
C LYS A 107 -20.24 1.03 -5.75
N LEU A 108 -18.97 0.80 -6.09
CA LEU A 108 -17.82 1.13 -5.25
C LEU A 108 -17.25 2.48 -5.69
N PRO A 109 -16.64 3.26 -4.76
CA PRO A 109 -15.98 4.52 -5.09
C PRO A 109 -14.56 4.32 -5.67
N PHE A 110 -14.09 3.09 -5.78
CA PHE A 110 -12.78 2.69 -6.33
C PHE A 110 -12.91 1.39 -7.14
N ASP A 111 -11.94 1.15 -8.00
CA ASP A 111 -11.78 -0.10 -8.74
C ASP A 111 -10.69 -0.96 -8.06
N PRO A 112 -11.04 -2.13 -7.48
CA PRO A 112 -10.06 -2.95 -6.74
C PRO A 112 -8.91 -3.48 -7.60
N ASP A 113 -9.08 -3.60 -8.91
CA ASP A 113 -8.06 -4.14 -9.82
C ASP A 113 -7.18 -3.05 -10.45
N ARG A 114 -7.73 -1.84 -10.64
CA ARG A 114 -7.07 -0.77 -11.39
C ARG A 114 -6.44 0.31 -10.53
N ASP A 115 -7.03 0.59 -9.35
CA ASP A 115 -6.62 1.71 -8.52
C ASP A 115 -5.48 1.35 -7.54
N PHE A 116 -5.03 0.09 -7.54
CA PHE A 116 -4.01 -0.40 -6.62
C PHE A 116 -2.91 -1.19 -7.32
N ALA A 117 -1.68 -1.00 -6.85
CA ALA A 117 -0.54 -1.82 -7.23
C ALA A 117 -0.25 -2.83 -6.10
N PRO A 118 -0.43 -4.15 -6.30
CA PRO A 118 -0.15 -5.15 -5.27
C PRO A 118 1.36 -5.25 -5.02
N VAL A 119 1.75 -5.29 -3.73
CA VAL A 119 3.16 -5.38 -3.30
C VAL A 119 3.50 -6.79 -2.81
N ALA A 120 2.80 -7.27 -1.80
CA ALA A 120 3.06 -8.59 -1.22
C ALA A 120 1.86 -9.09 -0.40
N THR A 121 1.75 -10.41 -0.26
CA THR A 121 0.85 -11.04 0.69
C THR A 121 1.53 -11.13 2.06
N LEU A 122 0.98 -10.50 3.08
CA LEU A 122 1.54 -10.49 4.43
C LEU A 122 1.13 -11.70 5.26
N ALA A 123 -0.13 -12.13 5.13
CA ALA A 123 -0.68 -13.26 5.87
C ALA A 123 -1.90 -13.83 5.18
N THR A 124 -2.20 -15.10 5.46
CA THR A 124 -3.46 -15.76 5.09
C THR A 124 -4.23 -16.06 6.37
N LEU A 125 -5.48 -15.58 6.43
CA LEU A 125 -6.37 -15.79 7.57
C LEU A 125 -7.53 -16.68 7.13
N PRO A 126 -7.72 -17.84 7.79
CA PRO A 126 -8.88 -18.70 7.51
C PRO A 126 -10.15 -18.06 8.08
N PHE A 127 -11.25 -18.16 7.34
CA PHE A 127 -12.58 -17.82 7.84
C PHE A 127 -13.25 -19.06 8.41
N VAL A 128 -13.91 -18.91 9.54
CA VAL A 128 -14.73 -19.96 10.15
C VAL A 128 -16.14 -19.43 10.33
N VAL A 129 -17.13 -20.27 10.06
CA VAL A 129 -18.52 -19.98 10.35
C VAL A 129 -18.85 -20.58 11.72
N ILE A 130 -19.25 -19.73 12.64
CA ILE A 130 -19.63 -20.15 13.99
C ILE A 130 -21.14 -19.98 14.12
N VAL A 131 -21.83 -21.04 14.54
CA VAL A 131 -23.25 -21.03 14.81
C VAL A 131 -23.52 -21.55 16.23
N ASN A 132 -24.64 -21.13 16.81
CA ASN A 132 -25.08 -21.66 18.08
C ASN A 132 -25.34 -23.18 17.96
N ASN A 133 -24.92 -23.97 18.95
CA ASN A 133 -25.04 -25.43 18.94
C ASN A 133 -26.49 -25.93 18.75
N ASN A 134 -27.49 -25.16 19.18
CA ASN A 134 -28.88 -25.49 18.93
C ASN A 134 -29.29 -25.37 17.46
N LEU A 135 -28.63 -24.50 16.66
CA LEU A 135 -28.85 -24.39 15.24
C LEU A 135 -28.30 -25.61 14.47
N VAL A 136 -27.20 -26.19 14.93
CA VAL A 136 -26.61 -27.39 14.31
C VAL A 136 -27.58 -28.57 14.31
N LYS A 137 -28.47 -28.65 15.29
CA LYS A 137 -29.51 -29.71 15.39
C LYS A 137 -30.58 -29.57 14.30
N LEU A 138 -30.78 -28.39 13.75
CA LEU A 138 -31.74 -28.11 12.66
C LEU A 138 -31.21 -28.47 11.29
N PHE A 139 -29.89 -28.60 11.15
CA PHE A 139 -29.22 -28.98 9.90
C PHE A 139 -28.48 -30.31 10.12
N PRO A 140 -29.12 -31.46 9.83
CA PRO A 140 -28.43 -32.74 9.91
C PRO A 140 -27.19 -32.68 9.03
N LYS A 141 -26.05 -33.13 9.56
CA LYS A 141 -24.78 -33.15 8.85
C LYS A 141 -25.00 -33.74 7.47
N ALA A 142 -24.70 -32.94 6.42
CA ALA A 142 -24.53 -33.51 5.10
C ALA A 142 -23.35 -34.50 5.18
N GLN A 143 -23.64 -35.76 4.93
CA GLN A 143 -22.66 -36.85 4.87
C GLN A 143 -21.83 -36.70 3.61
#